data_753294a4ea2210cf1d3bff134303003a
#
_entry.id   753294a4ea2210cf1d3bff134303003a
#
_cell.length_a   1.000
_cell.length_b   1.000
_cell.length_c   1.000
_cell.angle_alpha   90.00
_cell.angle_beta   90.00
_cell.angle_gamma   90.00
#
_symmetry.space_group_name_H-M   'P 1'
#
loop_
_entity.id
_entity.type
_entity.pdbx_description
1 polymer ?
#
loop_
_entity_poly.entity_id
_entity_poly.type
_entity_poly.pdbx_seq_one_letter_code
_entity_poly.pdbx_strand_id
1 'polypeptide(L)'
;KMWAFAIGQFGWSLLSALITNWLVYFYEPTEEAVREGQTLFLPQGRVIFGVVTIIGGISALGRIFDAVTDPLIANLSDRSANPRGRRIPFMQKIALPFAASTVLVFFTPIGRVSSLNGVWLLVALLVFYLCMTTYCTPYNALISELGTTQDTRISISTYISVTFLLGSAIGYAAPYIWGALTPVLGRVESIRMTFLLLALLALMALLFPTFTIREKDYIQVEPSRDNVFRSLIKTFQNGDFRLFVGSDILYFIALTIFQTGLPFFVTVLMKLPETMTTLLYVGMTLLSFAAYAPVNYLAHRVHKKKLVLIGFCGLSLVYLVTALSGLFGRTGLFWGVIVVLLAAFPMAILGILPQAIVADIAEADARITGEKREGMFFAARTFAFKMGQSISMLLFTALASIHPETGWGYRIAALLATLICLSGAWVLSFYREKKILEILASRSCADPEKKR
;
A
#
# COMPACT_ATOMS: atom_id res chain seq x y z
N LYS A 1 1.39 24.65 -9.22
CA LYS A 1 2.45 23.66 -9.46
C LYS A 1 2.31 22.47 -8.49
N MET A 2 2.14 22.68 -7.17
CA MET A 2 1.98 21.59 -6.18
C MET A 2 0.77 20.69 -6.46
N TRP A 3 -0.40 21.26 -6.76
CA TRP A 3 -1.57 20.47 -7.19
C TRP A 3 -1.31 19.69 -8.49
N ALA A 4 -0.61 20.31 -9.46
CA ALA A 4 -0.25 19.60 -10.69
C ALA A 4 0.62 18.38 -10.44
N PHE A 5 1.53 18.46 -9.46
CA PHE A 5 2.33 17.31 -9.02
C PHE A 5 1.46 16.27 -8.33
N ALA A 6 0.60 16.69 -7.39
CA ALA A 6 -0.26 15.77 -6.64
C ALA A 6 -1.26 15.01 -7.51
N ILE A 7 -1.68 15.54 -8.67
CA ILE A 7 -2.51 14.80 -9.62
C ILE A 7 -1.83 13.50 -10.12
N GLY A 8 -0.51 13.50 -10.26
CA GLY A 8 0.23 12.27 -10.59
C GLY A 8 0.08 11.18 -9.51
N GLN A 9 0.02 11.58 -8.24
CA GLN A 9 -0.27 10.70 -7.11
C GLN A 9 -1.63 10.02 -7.24
N PHE A 10 -2.66 10.79 -7.60
CA PHE A 10 -3.99 10.25 -7.87
C PHE A 10 -3.95 9.16 -8.94
N GLY A 11 -3.24 9.40 -10.06
CA GLY A 11 -3.16 8.44 -11.15
C GLY A 11 -2.56 7.10 -10.73
N TRP A 12 -1.38 7.11 -10.09
CA TRP A 12 -0.74 5.86 -9.72
C TRP A 12 -1.40 5.16 -8.52
N SER A 13 -1.98 5.92 -7.58
CA SER A 13 -2.75 5.32 -6.48
C SER A 13 -4.02 4.62 -6.97
N LEU A 14 -4.69 5.18 -7.97
CA LEU A 14 -5.84 4.54 -8.61
C LEU A 14 -5.45 3.23 -9.29
N LEU A 15 -4.41 3.20 -10.14
CA LEU A 15 -3.94 1.98 -10.80
C LEU A 15 -3.49 0.91 -9.78
N SER A 16 -2.74 1.32 -8.77
CA SER A 16 -2.31 0.42 -7.69
C SER A 16 -3.50 -0.15 -6.90
N ALA A 17 -4.53 0.65 -6.63
CA ALA A 17 -5.73 0.22 -5.92
C ALA A 17 -6.52 -0.82 -6.74
N LEU A 18 -6.62 -0.68 -8.07
CA LEU A 18 -7.28 -1.68 -8.92
C LEU A 18 -6.61 -3.06 -8.78
N ILE A 19 -5.29 -3.11 -8.84
CA ILE A 19 -4.54 -4.38 -8.69
C ILE A 19 -4.65 -4.91 -7.25
N THR A 20 -4.40 -4.08 -6.26
CA THR A 20 -4.35 -4.53 -4.86
C THR A 20 -5.69 -5.05 -4.37
N ASN A 21 -6.80 -4.40 -4.75
CA ASN A 21 -8.12 -4.71 -4.20
C ASN A 21 -8.89 -5.75 -5.03
N TRP A 22 -8.68 -5.77 -6.35
CA TRP A 22 -9.56 -6.52 -7.26
C TRP A 22 -8.87 -7.65 -8.00
N LEU A 23 -7.53 -7.76 -7.97
CA LEU A 23 -6.81 -8.84 -8.66
C LEU A 23 -7.25 -10.22 -8.17
N VAL A 24 -7.18 -10.45 -6.86
CA VAL A 24 -7.58 -11.74 -6.27
C VAL A 24 -9.07 -11.97 -6.45
N TYR A 25 -9.90 -10.95 -6.24
CA TYR A 25 -11.35 -11.04 -6.40
C TYR A 25 -11.78 -11.37 -7.85
N PHE A 26 -11.05 -10.89 -8.85
CA PHE A 26 -11.32 -11.19 -10.26
C PHE A 26 -10.94 -12.63 -10.65
N TYR A 27 -9.81 -13.14 -10.13
CA TYR A 27 -9.28 -14.45 -10.52
C TYR A 27 -9.68 -15.60 -9.58
N GLU A 28 -10.04 -15.30 -8.34
CA GLU A 28 -10.63 -16.22 -7.36
C GLU A 28 -12.01 -15.66 -6.92
N PRO A 29 -12.99 -15.59 -7.84
CA PRO A 29 -14.29 -15.02 -7.52
C PRO A 29 -15.06 -15.86 -6.51
N THR A 30 -15.95 -15.20 -5.75
CA THR A 30 -16.87 -15.87 -4.85
C THR A 30 -17.91 -16.69 -5.63
N GLU A 31 -18.54 -17.67 -5.00
CA GLU A 31 -19.60 -18.45 -5.65
C GLU A 31 -20.76 -17.58 -6.15
N GLU A 32 -21.10 -16.51 -5.42
CA GLU A 32 -22.11 -15.56 -5.83
C GLU A 32 -21.70 -14.85 -7.12
N ALA A 33 -20.47 -14.38 -7.20
CA ALA A 33 -19.93 -13.76 -8.41
C ALA A 33 -19.93 -14.72 -9.62
N VAL A 34 -19.65 -16.02 -9.39
CA VAL A 34 -19.73 -17.03 -10.46
C VAL A 34 -21.18 -17.24 -10.92
N ARG A 35 -22.16 -17.27 -10.00
CA ARG A 35 -23.59 -17.34 -10.35
C ARG A 35 -24.07 -16.11 -11.13
N GLU A 36 -23.46 -14.97 -10.89
CA GLU A 36 -23.71 -13.73 -11.64
C GLU A 36 -22.94 -13.64 -12.98
N GLY A 37 -22.27 -14.71 -13.40
CA GLY A 37 -21.63 -14.82 -14.72
C GLY A 37 -20.13 -14.49 -14.72
N GLN A 38 -19.46 -14.42 -13.55
CA GLN A 38 -18.00 -14.33 -13.49
C GLN A 38 -17.37 -15.63 -13.98
N THR A 39 -16.53 -15.54 -15.01
CA THR A 39 -15.81 -16.69 -15.56
C THR A 39 -14.57 -17.00 -14.73
N LEU A 40 -14.30 -18.28 -14.52
CA LEU A 40 -13.05 -18.77 -13.95
C LEU A 40 -11.97 -18.82 -15.05
N PHE A 41 -10.83 -18.21 -14.84
CA PHE A 41 -9.72 -18.13 -15.79
C PHE A 41 -8.51 -18.95 -15.38
N LEU A 42 -8.32 -19.15 -14.07
CA LEU A 42 -7.20 -19.91 -13.49
C LEU A 42 -7.72 -21.19 -12.82
N PRO A 43 -6.89 -22.26 -12.77
CA PRO A 43 -7.17 -23.40 -11.90
C PRO A 43 -7.28 -22.92 -10.47
N GLN A 44 -8.38 -23.27 -9.80
CA GLN A 44 -8.68 -22.88 -8.43
C GLN A 44 -8.03 -23.81 -7.40
N GLY A 45 -7.85 -23.33 -6.19
CA GLY A 45 -7.33 -24.08 -5.07
C GLY A 45 -5.80 -24.12 -4.96
N ARG A 46 -5.30 -24.96 -4.07
CA ARG A 46 -3.88 -25.08 -3.71
C ARG A 46 -3.13 -26.00 -4.66
N VAL A 47 -2.80 -25.51 -5.85
CA VAL A 47 -2.19 -26.29 -6.91
C VAL A 47 -0.68 -26.43 -6.75
N ILE A 48 0.00 -25.42 -6.16
CA ILE A 48 1.45 -25.39 -6.01
C ILE A 48 1.83 -26.01 -4.66
N PHE A 49 2.48 -27.18 -4.71
CA PHE A 49 2.88 -27.97 -3.52
C PHE A 49 1.75 -28.25 -2.50
N GLY A 50 0.48 -28.19 -2.91
CA GLY A 50 -0.68 -28.38 -2.04
C GLY A 50 -0.89 -27.27 -0.99
N VAL A 51 -0.16 -26.16 -1.06
CA VAL A 51 -0.20 -25.08 -0.08
C VAL A 51 -0.52 -23.72 -0.71
N VAL A 52 0.01 -23.44 -1.89
CA VAL A 52 -0.06 -22.11 -2.52
C VAL A 52 -1.01 -22.14 -3.72
N THR A 53 -1.87 -21.11 -3.83
CA THR A 53 -2.70 -20.89 -5.03
C THR A 53 -1.86 -20.27 -6.15
N ILE A 54 -2.28 -20.45 -7.40
CA ILE A 54 -1.60 -19.87 -8.56
C ILE A 54 -1.57 -18.33 -8.44
N ILE A 55 -2.71 -17.71 -8.09
CA ILE A 55 -2.79 -16.25 -7.95
C ILE A 55 -1.93 -15.74 -6.79
N GLY A 56 -1.88 -16.46 -5.68
CA GLY A 56 -1.03 -16.12 -4.54
C GLY A 56 0.45 -16.15 -4.89
N GLY A 57 0.90 -17.20 -5.59
CA GLY A 57 2.28 -17.33 -6.04
C GLY A 57 2.67 -16.23 -7.03
N ILE A 58 1.83 -15.96 -8.03
CA ILE A 58 2.05 -14.89 -9.02
C ILE A 58 2.11 -13.51 -8.34
N SER A 59 1.16 -13.22 -7.44
CA SER A 59 1.09 -11.93 -6.74
C SER A 59 2.30 -11.73 -5.82
N ALA A 60 2.73 -12.78 -5.12
CA ALA A 60 3.92 -12.72 -4.27
C ALA A 60 5.19 -12.49 -5.06
N LEU A 61 5.38 -13.21 -6.17
CA LEU A 61 6.53 -13.01 -7.07
C LEU A 61 6.54 -11.60 -7.65
N GLY A 62 5.36 -11.06 -8.03
CA GLY A 62 5.24 -9.68 -8.50
C GLY A 62 5.71 -8.66 -7.45
N ARG A 63 5.33 -8.83 -6.18
CA ARG A 63 5.76 -7.94 -5.08
C ARG A 63 7.24 -8.05 -4.77
N ILE A 64 7.81 -9.26 -4.82
CA ILE A 64 9.26 -9.43 -4.67
C ILE A 64 10.01 -8.73 -5.81
N PHE A 65 9.53 -8.90 -7.04
CA PHE A 65 10.09 -8.24 -8.21
C PHE A 65 10.04 -6.71 -8.08
N ASP A 66 8.90 -6.16 -7.64
CA ASP A 66 8.73 -4.73 -7.37
C ASP A 66 9.75 -4.22 -6.34
N ALA A 67 9.96 -4.96 -5.23
CA ALA A 67 10.92 -4.58 -4.21
C ALA A 67 12.38 -4.59 -4.71
N VAL A 68 12.72 -5.52 -5.59
CA VAL A 68 14.08 -5.63 -6.18
C VAL A 68 14.32 -4.56 -7.25
N THR A 69 13.30 -4.20 -8.02
CA THR A 69 13.43 -3.21 -9.10
C THR A 69 13.52 -1.77 -8.59
N ASP A 70 12.99 -1.45 -7.40
CA ASP A 70 13.05 -0.10 -6.83
C ASP A 70 14.46 0.52 -6.81
N PRO A 71 15.49 -0.10 -6.19
CA PRO A 71 16.82 0.47 -6.16
C PRO A 71 17.49 0.51 -7.55
N LEU A 72 17.14 -0.40 -8.45
CA LEU A 72 17.65 -0.41 -9.82
C LEU A 72 17.13 0.80 -10.61
N ILE A 73 15.84 1.06 -10.54
CA ILE A 73 15.20 2.20 -11.21
C ILE A 73 15.64 3.53 -10.58
N ALA A 74 15.78 3.60 -9.25
CA ALA A 74 16.33 4.78 -8.58
C ALA A 74 17.70 5.15 -9.14
N ASN A 75 18.63 4.20 -9.19
CA ASN A 75 19.97 4.40 -9.75
C ASN A 75 19.93 4.79 -11.24
N LEU A 76 19.06 4.15 -12.02
CA LEU A 76 18.95 4.43 -13.46
C LEU A 76 18.39 5.85 -13.70
N SER A 77 17.39 6.28 -12.95
CA SER A 77 16.81 7.61 -13.08
C SER A 77 17.77 8.70 -12.63
N ASP A 78 18.51 8.48 -11.54
CA ASP A 78 19.46 9.47 -11.00
C ASP A 78 20.69 9.67 -11.92
N ARG A 79 21.08 8.68 -12.71
CA ARG A 79 22.16 8.76 -13.70
C ARG A 79 21.75 9.31 -15.05
N SER A 80 20.47 9.60 -15.26
CA SER A 80 19.97 10.08 -16.54
C SER A 80 20.49 11.48 -16.88
N ALA A 81 21.10 11.62 -18.06
CA ALA A 81 21.60 12.89 -18.60
C ALA A 81 20.62 13.54 -19.60
N ASN A 82 19.31 13.28 -19.49
CA ASN A 82 18.34 13.80 -20.44
C ASN A 82 18.21 15.33 -20.35
N PRO A 83 18.26 16.06 -21.49
CA PRO A 83 18.16 17.51 -21.50
C PRO A 83 16.83 18.08 -20.99
N ARG A 84 15.77 17.29 -20.86
CA ARG A 84 14.46 17.72 -20.30
C ARG A 84 14.36 17.53 -18.78
N GLY A 85 15.34 16.90 -18.14
CA GLY A 85 15.35 16.53 -16.73
C GLY A 85 15.69 15.06 -16.56
N ARG A 86 16.05 14.65 -15.34
CA ARG A 86 16.45 13.26 -15.04
C ARG A 86 15.25 12.34 -14.85
N ARG A 87 14.15 12.83 -14.26
CA ARG A 87 13.01 12.05 -13.75
C ARG A 87 11.75 12.17 -14.58
N ILE A 88 11.38 13.39 -15.00
CA ILE A 88 10.18 13.64 -15.79
C ILE A 88 10.13 12.82 -17.09
N PRO A 89 11.24 12.64 -17.86
CA PRO A 89 11.21 11.80 -19.06
C PRO A 89 10.93 10.34 -18.79
N PHE A 90 11.34 9.78 -17.63
CA PHE A 90 10.98 8.41 -17.23
C PHE A 90 9.48 8.31 -16.99
N MET A 91 8.93 9.21 -16.17
CA MET A 91 7.51 9.25 -15.88
C MET A 91 6.66 9.39 -17.13
N GLN A 92 7.04 10.29 -18.05
CA GLN A 92 6.31 10.54 -19.29
C GLN A 92 6.26 9.31 -20.21
N LYS A 93 7.41 8.64 -20.40
CA LYS A 93 7.50 7.47 -21.29
C LYS A 93 6.75 6.25 -20.73
N ILE A 94 6.75 6.09 -19.42
CA ILE A 94 6.18 4.90 -18.77
C ILE A 94 4.69 5.04 -18.44
N ALA A 95 4.12 6.25 -18.45
CA ALA A 95 2.73 6.49 -18.06
C ALA A 95 1.74 5.65 -18.88
N LEU A 96 1.89 5.62 -20.22
CA LEU A 96 1.04 4.81 -21.10
C LEU A 96 1.25 3.29 -20.91
N PRO A 97 2.47 2.75 -20.90
CA PRO A 97 2.71 1.34 -20.55
C PRO A 97 2.16 0.97 -19.19
N PHE A 98 2.25 1.85 -18.18
CA PHE A 98 1.73 1.62 -16.85
C PHE A 98 0.21 1.47 -16.83
N ALA A 99 -0.53 2.40 -17.44
CA ALA A 99 -1.97 2.30 -17.58
C ALA A 99 -2.40 1.07 -18.40
N ALA A 100 -1.72 0.81 -19.53
CA ALA A 100 -2.00 -0.33 -20.40
C ALA A 100 -1.74 -1.67 -19.70
N SER A 101 -0.62 -1.82 -18.96
CA SER A 101 -0.32 -3.05 -18.23
C SER A 101 -1.35 -3.33 -17.14
N THR A 102 -1.89 -2.30 -16.48
CA THR A 102 -2.98 -2.46 -15.50
C THR A 102 -4.20 -3.10 -16.13
N VAL A 103 -4.57 -2.67 -17.34
CA VAL A 103 -5.70 -3.25 -18.08
C VAL A 103 -5.38 -4.68 -18.54
N LEU A 104 -4.19 -4.91 -19.09
CA LEU A 104 -3.76 -6.22 -19.59
C LEU A 104 -3.75 -7.31 -18.52
N VAL A 105 -3.53 -6.96 -17.25
CA VAL A 105 -3.63 -7.90 -16.12
C VAL A 105 -5.00 -8.57 -16.05
N PHE A 106 -6.10 -7.88 -16.44
CA PHE A 106 -7.47 -8.40 -16.40
C PHE A 106 -7.96 -8.98 -17.75
N PHE A 107 -7.14 -8.89 -18.81
CA PHE A 107 -7.44 -9.46 -20.12
C PHE A 107 -6.68 -10.76 -20.31
N THR A 108 -7.36 -11.88 -20.12
CA THR A 108 -6.79 -13.22 -20.35
C THR A 108 -6.87 -13.62 -21.81
N PRO A 109 -5.84 -14.24 -22.40
CA PRO A 109 -5.85 -14.68 -23.78
C PRO A 109 -6.84 -15.82 -24.05
N ILE A 110 -7.17 -16.62 -23.02
CA ILE A 110 -8.06 -17.77 -23.14
C ILE A 110 -9.29 -17.53 -22.25
N GLY A 111 -10.50 -17.56 -22.85
CA GLY A 111 -11.77 -17.31 -22.18
C GLY A 111 -12.28 -18.45 -21.29
N ARG A 112 -11.43 -19.38 -20.87
CA ARG A 112 -11.72 -20.52 -19.99
C ARG A 112 -10.56 -20.81 -19.05
N VAL A 113 -10.75 -21.70 -18.10
CA VAL A 113 -9.67 -22.14 -17.20
C VAL A 113 -8.49 -22.68 -18.00
N SER A 114 -7.31 -22.07 -17.84
CA SER A 114 -6.08 -22.51 -18.49
C SER A 114 -4.85 -22.08 -17.69
N SER A 115 -3.82 -22.95 -17.63
CA SER A 115 -2.50 -22.60 -17.07
C SER A 115 -1.78 -21.52 -17.88
N LEU A 116 -2.07 -21.38 -19.18
CA LEU A 116 -1.53 -20.30 -20.02
C LEU A 116 -2.01 -18.91 -19.54
N ASN A 117 -3.22 -18.81 -19.01
CA ASN A 117 -3.69 -17.58 -18.38
C ASN A 117 -2.85 -17.20 -17.17
N GLY A 118 -2.33 -18.20 -16.41
CA GLY A 118 -1.42 -17.97 -15.29
C GLY A 118 -0.06 -17.41 -15.77
N VAL A 119 0.49 -17.95 -16.84
CA VAL A 119 1.74 -17.42 -17.44
C VAL A 119 1.53 -16.00 -17.95
N TRP A 120 0.42 -15.74 -18.65
CA TRP A 120 0.05 -14.40 -19.09
C TRP A 120 -0.06 -13.42 -17.93
N LEU A 121 -0.79 -13.81 -16.88
CA LEU A 121 -0.97 -12.99 -15.69
C LEU A 121 0.35 -12.69 -15.02
N LEU A 122 1.25 -13.67 -14.87
CA LEU A 122 2.59 -13.46 -14.32
C LEU A 122 3.35 -12.40 -15.12
N VAL A 123 3.42 -12.54 -16.42
CA VAL A 123 4.13 -11.58 -17.30
C VAL A 123 3.49 -10.19 -17.22
N ALA A 124 2.17 -10.11 -17.34
CA ALA A 124 1.44 -8.84 -17.29
C ALA A 124 1.64 -8.13 -15.94
N LEU A 125 1.64 -8.90 -14.82
CA LEU A 125 1.83 -8.36 -13.49
C LEU A 125 3.28 -7.91 -13.24
N LEU A 126 4.28 -8.63 -13.74
CA LEU A 126 5.69 -8.21 -13.69
C LEU A 126 5.91 -6.91 -14.48
N VAL A 127 5.30 -6.81 -15.69
CA VAL A 127 5.34 -5.56 -16.47
C VAL A 127 4.65 -4.42 -15.73
N PHE A 128 3.49 -4.67 -15.13
CA PHE A 128 2.79 -3.69 -14.31
C PHE A 128 3.69 -3.17 -13.18
N TYR A 129 4.32 -4.04 -12.38
CA TYR A 129 5.19 -3.62 -11.28
C TYR A 129 6.43 -2.88 -11.77
N LEU A 130 7.05 -3.31 -12.88
CA LEU A 130 8.16 -2.58 -13.48
C LEU A 130 7.76 -1.16 -13.91
N CYS A 131 6.59 -1.03 -14.55
CA CYS A 131 6.06 0.28 -14.94
C CYS A 131 5.73 1.15 -13.73
N MET A 132 5.10 0.55 -12.70
CA MET A 132 4.76 1.23 -11.45
C MET A 132 6.03 1.77 -10.77
N THR A 133 7.05 0.93 -10.57
CA THR A 133 8.33 1.35 -10.00
C THR A 133 9.00 2.44 -10.84
N THR A 134 8.99 2.30 -12.18
CA THR A 134 9.61 3.27 -13.10
C THR A 134 8.90 4.63 -13.07
N TYR A 135 7.62 4.68 -12.70
CA TYR A 135 6.89 5.92 -12.49
C TYR A 135 7.05 6.44 -11.05
N CYS A 136 6.79 5.59 -10.04
CA CYS A 136 6.69 5.99 -8.63
C CYS A 136 8.04 6.39 -8.02
N THR A 137 9.13 5.70 -8.38
CA THR A 137 10.46 5.99 -7.80
C THR A 137 10.96 7.38 -8.20
N PRO A 138 10.99 7.79 -9.51
CA PRO A 138 11.31 9.15 -9.88
C PRO A 138 10.31 10.18 -9.34
N TYR A 139 8.99 9.85 -9.30
CA TYR A 139 7.96 10.71 -8.75
C TYR A 139 8.23 11.06 -7.27
N ASN A 140 8.47 10.05 -6.44
CA ASN A 140 8.74 10.26 -5.00
C ASN A 140 10.03 11.06 -4.78
N ALA A 141 11.04 10.84 -5.60
CA ALA A 141 12.29 11.57 -5.52
C ALA A 141 12.14 13.06 -5.90
N LEU A 142 11.18 13.43 -6.77
CA LEU A 142 10.86 14.83 -7.06
C LEU A 142 10.28 15.59 -5.87
N ILE A 143 9.70 14.94 -4.87
CA ILE A 143 9.15 15.60 -3.68
C ILE A 143 10.21 16.42 -2.96
N SER A 144 11.42 15.86 -2.81
CA SER A 144 12.54 16.53 -2.14
C SER A 144 13.08 17.73 -2.96
N GLU A 145 13.00 17.67 -4.28
CA GLU A 145 13.46 18.73 -5.17
C GLU A 145 12.44 19.89 -5.26
N LEU A 146 11.15 19.56 -5.32
CA LEU A 146 10.08 20.56 -5.37
C LEU A 146 9.85 21.24 -4.01
N GLY A 147 10.08 20.51 -2.91
CA GLY A 147 9.93 20.99 -1.54
C GLY A 147 11.19 21.66 -1.02
N THR A 148 11.55 22.84 -1.52
CA THR A 148 12.76 23.59 -1.12
C THR A 148 12.70 24.17 0.28
N THR A 149 11.50 24.46 0.81
CA THR A 149 11.27 24.95 2.18
C THR A 149 10.44 23.96 2.98
N GLN A 150 10.47 24.06 4.31
CA GLN A 150 9.66 23.19 5.18
C GLN A 150 8.16 23.34 4.90
N ASP A 151 7.68 24.57 4.70
CA ASP A 151 6.27 24.84 4.40
C ASP A 151 5.83 24.24 3.06
N THR A 152 6.69 24.34 2.02
CA THR A 152 6.39 23.72 0.72
C THR A 152 6.38 22.20 0.79
N ARG A 153 7.26 21.57 1.58
CA ARG A 153 7.25 20.11 1.81
C ARG A 153 5.97 19.64 2.50
N ILE A 154 5.53 20.37 3.53
CA ILE A 154 4.28 20.06 4.24
C ILE A 154 3.09 20.19 3.27
N SER A 155 3.04 21.28 2.50
CA SER A 155 1.96 21.50 1.53
C SER A 155 1.91 20.40 0.46
N ILE A 156 3.06 20.04 -0.14
CA ILE A 156 3.15 18.95 -1.13
C ILE A 156 2.69 17.64 -0.51
N SER A 157 3.15 17.31 0.69
CA SER A 157 2.76 16.07 1.39
C SER A 157 1.25 16.01 1.66
N THR A 158 0.65 17.14 2.03
CA THR A 158 -0.80 17.24 2.24
C THR A 158 -1.58 16.98 0.95
N TYR A 159 -1.19 17.62 -0.15
CA TYR A 159 -1.85 17.43 -1.45
C TYR A 159 -1.68 15.98 -1.97
N ILE A 160 -0.51 15.39 -1.80
CA ILE A 160 -0.24 13.98 -2.13
C ILE A 160 -1.15 13.05 -1.33
N SER A 161 -1.31 13.30 -0.03
CA SER A 161 -2.17 12.46 0.83
C SER A 161 -3.64 12.54 0.40
N VAL A 162 -4.13 13.72 0.08
CA VAL A 162 -5.51 13.91 -0.40
C VAL A 162 -5.72 13.19 -1.74
N THR A 163 -4.81 13.36 -2.69
CA THR A 163 -4.93 12.74 -4.02
C THR A 163 -4.73 11.23 -3.98
N PHE A 164 -3.86 10.72 -3.10
CA PHE A 164 -3.72 9.28 -2.84
C PHE A 164 -5.04 8.68 -2.36
N LEU A 165 -5.69 9.34 -1.41
CA LEU A 165 -6.97 8.89 -0.90
C LEU A 165 -8.05 8.87 -1.98
N LEU A 166 -8.16 9.96 -2.76
CA LEU A 166 -9.14 10.06 -3.84
C LEU A 166 -8.93 8.95 -4.88
N GLY A 167 -7.68 8.69 -5.29
CA GLY A 167 -7.36 7.61 -6.21
C GLY A 167 -7.74 6.24 -5.65
N SER A 168 -7.40 5.97 -4.39
CA SER A 168 -7.75 4.72 -3.73
C SER A 168 -9.27 4.56 -3.58
N ALA A 169 -9.99 5.62 -3.18
CA ALA A 169 -11.44 5.60 -3.03
C ALA A 169 -12.16 5.31 -4.36
N ILE A 170 -11.71 5.91 -5.46
CA ILE A 170 -12.24 5.63 -6.79
C ILE A 170 -11.92 4.20 -7.23
N GLY A 171 -10.73 3.68 -6.90
CA GLY A 171 -10.38 2.29 -7.13
C GLY A 171 -11.32 1.32 -6.39
N TYR A 172 -11.70 1.63 -5.16
CA TYR A 172 -12.72 0.86 -4.42
C TYR A 172 -14.14 1.08 -4.95
N ALA A 173 -14.42 2.20 -5.63
CA ALA A 173 -15.73 2.48 -6.22
C ALA A 173 -16.00 1.72 -7.54
N ALA A 174 -15.04 0.96 -8.06
CA ALA A 174 -15.17 0.18 -9.29
C ALA A 174 -16.46 -0.68 -9.35
N PRO A 175 -16.95 -1.34 -8.26
CA PRO A 175 -18.20 -2.11 -8.30
C PRO A 175 -19.45 -1.32 -8.71
N TYR A 176 -19.50 -0.04 -8.42
CA TYR A 176 -20.62 0.80 -8.87
C TYR A 176 -20.64 0.95 -10.39
N ILE A 177 -19.47 1.04 -11.01
CA ILE A 177 -19.33 1.21 -12.46
C ILE A 177 -19.63 -0.10 -13.16
N TRP A 178 -18.99 -1.22 -12.78
CA TRP A 178 -19.27 -2.49 -13.45
C TRP A 178 -20.67 -3.01 -13.17
N GLY A 179 -21.23 -2.74 -11.98
CA GLY A 179 -22.61 -3.08 -11.63
C GLY A 179 -23.62 -2.41 -12.59
N ALA A 180 -23.40 -1.13 -12.92
CA ALA A 180 -24.22 -0.40 -13.88
C ALA A 180 -24.06 -0.91 -15.33
N LEU A 181 -22.88 -1.44 -15.70
CA LEU A 181 -22.59 -1.95 -17.03
C LEU A 181 -23.00 -3.42 -17.21
N THR A 182 -23.09 -4.20 -16.14
CA THR A 182 -23.36 -5.65 -16.17
C THR A 182 -24.63 -6.04 -16.92
N PRO A 183 -25.76 -5.31 -16.84
CA PRO A 183 -26.96 -5.66 -17.59
C PRO A 183 -26.78 -5.59 -19.11
N VAL A 184 -25.79 -4.82 -19.60
CA VAL A 184 -25.58 -4.58 -21.03
C VAL A 184 -24.44 -5.44 -21.59
N LEU A 185 -23.33 -5.55 -20.85
CA LEU A 185 -22.10 -6.17 -21.33
C LEU A 185 -21.84 -7.57 -20.75
N GLY A 186 -22.60 -7.95 -19.72
CA GLY A 186 -22.28 -9.11 -18.89
C GLY A 186 -21.14 -8.80 -17.90
N ARG A 187 -20.96 -9.66 -16.86
CA ARG A 187 -20.12 -9.35 -15.70
C ARG A 187 -18.65 -9.15 -16.04
N VAL A 188 -18.04 -10.09 -16.75
CA VAL A 188 -16.59 -10.04 -17.06
C VAL A 188 -16.22 -8.83 -17.90
N GLU A 189 -16.98 -8.58 -18.98
CA GLU A 189 -16.69 -7.44 -19.86
C GLU A 189 -16.98 -6.10 -19.18
N SER A 190 -17.96 -6.04 -18.28
CA SER A 190 -18.23 -4.86 -17.46
C SER A 190 -17.06 -4.53 -16.54
N ILE A 191 -16.46 -5.53 -15.88
CA ILE A 191 -15.27 -5.36 -15.04
C ILE A 191 -14.08 -4.87 -15.90
N ARG A 192 -13.83 -5.48 -17.05
CA ARG A 192 -12.77 -5.08 -17.99
C ARG A 192 -12.95 -3.65 -18.49
N MET A 193 -14.18 -3.31 -18.90
CA MET A 193 -14.51 -1.96 -19.36
C MET A 193 -14.32 -0.93 -18.24
N THR A 194 -14.74 -1.25 -17.01
CA THR A 194 -14.52 -0.40 -15.84
C THR A 194 -13.04 -0.13 -15.63
N PHE A 195 -12.20 -1.17 -15.68
CA PHE A 195 -10.76 -0.99 -15.48
C PHE A 195 -10.11 -0.23 -16.62
N LEU A 196 -10.59 -0.40 -17.86
CA LEU A 196 -10.16 0.41 -18.99
C LEU A 196 -10.50 1.90 -18.80
N LEU A 197 -11.72 2.23 -18.40
CA LEU A 197 -12.15 3.61 -18.16
C LEU A 197 -11.35 4.25 -17.01
N LEU A 198 -11.16 3.53 -15.92
CA LEU A 198 -10.37 4.01 -14.79
C LEU A 198 -8.89 4.14 -15.13
N ALA A 199 -8.34 3.24 -15.95
CA ALA A 199 -6.96 3.34 -16.43
C ALA A 199 -6.75 4.54 -17.36
N LEU A 200 -7.73 4.87 -18.22
CA LEU A 200 -7.69 6.08 -19.05
C LEU A 200 -7.74 7.36 -18.19
N LEU A 201 -8.59 7.39 -17.16
CA LEU A 201 -8.63 8.47 -16.19
C LEU A 201 -7.27 8.62 -15.47
N ALA A 202 -6.70 7.50 -15.01
CA ALA A 202 -5.40 7.46 -14.37
C ALA A 202 -4.28 7.92 -15.32
N LEU A 203 -4.31 7.51 -16.59
CA LEU A 203 -3.32 7.93 -17.60
C LEU A 203 -3.31 9.44 -17.78
N MET A 204 -4.47 10.08 -17.87
CA MET A 204 -4.56 11.55 -17.93
C MET A 204 -3.91 12.19 -16.68
N ALA A 205 -4.18 11.64 -15.51
CA ALA A 205 -3.61 12.12 -14.26
C ALA A 205 -2.08 11.89 -14.17
N LEU A 206 -1.58 10.75 -14.65
CA LEU A 206 -0.14 10.42 -14.70
C LEU A 206 0.63 11.36 -15.65
N LEU A 207 0.05 11.69 -16.79
CA LEU A 207 0.68 12.55 -17.78
C LEU A 207 0.66 14.03 -17.38
N PHE A 208 -0.33 14.48 -16.60
CA PHE A 208 -0.52 15.87 -16.25
C PHE A 208 0.72 16.54 -15.62
N PRO A 209 1.38 15.97 -14.57
CA PRO A 209 2.58 16.53 -13.99
C PRO A 209 3.77 16.54 -14.98
N THR A 210 3.83 15.58 -15.89
CA THR A 210 4.96 15.46 -16.82
C THR A 210 4.99 16.56 -17.88
N PHE A 211 3.84 17.17 -18.18
CA PHE A 211 3.74 18.31 -19.08
C PHE A 211 3.78 19.67 -18.38
N THR A 212 3.40 19.71 -17.10
CA THR A 212 3.25 20.98 -16.35
C THR A 212 4.49 21.34 -15.52
N ILE A 213 5.32 20.36 -15.16
CA ILE A 213 6.50 20.57 -14.31
C ILE A 213 7.76 20.56 -15.16
N ARG A 214 8.55 21.64 -15.07
CA ARG A 214 9.87 21.75 -15.66
C ARG A 214 10.92 21.42 -14.61
N GLU A 215 11.44 20.19 -14.62
CA GLU A 215 12.39 19.70 -13.62
C GLU A 215 13.66 20.55 -13.53
N LYS A 216 14.15 21.11 -14.65
CA LYS A 216 15.35 21.96 -14.69
C LYS A 216 15.31 23.18 -13.77
N ASP A 217 14.12 23.68 -13.48
CA ASP A 217 13.97 24.88 -12.64
C ASP A 217 14.25 24.57 -11.15
N TYR A 218 14.42 23.30 -10.78
CA TYR A 218 14.48 22.81 -9.39
C TYR A 218 15.71 21.98 -9.05
N ILE A 219 16.54 21.58 -10.04
CA ILE A 219 17.70 20.70 -9.81
C ILE A 219 18.78 21.45 -9.03
N GLN A 220 19.00 21.06 -7.77
CA GLN A 220 20.08 21.56 -6.91
C GLN A 220 20.94 20.43 -6.31
N VAL A 221 20.66 19.15 -6.59
CA VAL A 221 21.27 18.02 -5.89
C VAL A 221 22.17 17.22 -6.82
N GLU A 222 23.43 17.05 -6.44
CA GLU A 222 24.34 16.08 -7.08
C GLU A 222 23.97 14.64 -6.74
N PRO A 223 24.10 13.70 -7.69
CA PRO A 223 23.79 12.29 -7.43
C PRO A 223 24.73 11.69 -6.40
N SER A 224 24.18 10.99 -5.40
CA SER A 224 24.95 10.21 -4.43
C SER A 224 25.69 9.07 -5.15
N ARG A 225 26.98 8.89 -4.85
CA ARG A 225 27.83 7.81 -5.42
C ARG A 225 27.87 6.54 -4.57
N ASP A 226 27.12 6.48 -3.47
CA ASP A 226 27.15 5.37 -2.53
C ASP A 226 26.49 4.10 -3.07
N ASN A 227 27.05 2.96 -2.68
CA ASN A 227 26.47 1.66 -3.02
C ASN A 227 25.23 1.41 -2.17
N VAL A 228 24.05 1.54 -2.79
CA VAL A 228 22.72 1.46 -2.16
C VAL A 228 22.56 0.17 -1.33
N PHE A 229 22.99 -0.98 -1.85
CA PHE A 229 22.88 -2.26 -1.13
C PHE A 229 23.70 -2.31 0.16
N ARG A 230 24.93 -1.77 0.12
CA ARG A 230 25.79 -1.72 1.31
C ARG A 230 25.22 -0.80 2.38
N SER A 231 24.63 0.32 1.97
CA SER A 231 23.99 1.29 2.85
C SER A 231 22.70 0.71 3.46
N LEU A 232 21.94 -0.07 2.68
CA LEU A 232 20.76 -0.80 3.15
C LEU A 232 21.11 -1.80 4.25
N ILE A 233 22.16 -2.62 4.03
CA ILE A 233 22.64 -3.61 5.01
C ILE A 233 23.10 -2.92 6.31
N LYS A 234 23.84 -1.81 6.21
CA LYS A 234 24.23 -1.02 7.38
C LYS A 234 23.01 -0.52 8.18
N THR A 235 21.93 -0.12 7.51
CA THR A 235 20.71 0.34 8.17
C THR A 235 20.05 -0.77 8.99
N PHE A 236 20.04 -2.00 8.48
CA PHE A 236 19.55 -3.16 9.24
C PHE A 236 20.47 -3.60 10.40
N GLN A 237 21.68 -3.09 10.50
CA GLN A 237 22.55 -3.32 11.67
C GLN A 237 22.12 -2.52 12.89
N ASN A 238 21.35 -1.45 12.73
CA ASN A 238 20.76 -0.68 13.83
C ASN A 238 19.72 -1.53 14.60
N GLY A 239 19.98 -1.83 15.87
CA GLY A 239 19.13 -2.73 16.68
C GLY A 239 17.74 -2.18 16.95
N ASP A 240 17.61 -0.88 17.19
CA ASP A 240 16.32 -0.24 17.46
C ASP A 240 15.48 -0.16 16.15
N PHE A 241 16.14 0.04 15.00
CA PHE A 241 15.49 -0.03 13.69
C PHE A 241 14.99 -1.43 13.37
N ARG A 242 15.78 -2.49 13.63
CA ARG A 242 15.34 -3.88 13.38
C ARG A 242 14.08 -4.23 14.18
N LEU A 243 14.01 -3.85 15.44
CA LEU A 243 12.83 -4.09 16.28
C LEU A 243 11.61 -3.35 15.74
N PHE A 244 11.79 -2.09 15.36
CA PHE A 244 10.71 -1.30 14.78
C PHE A 244 10.24 -1.87 13.44
N VAL A 245 11.16 -2.12 12.50
CA VAL A 245 10.81 -2.64 11.15
C VAL A 245 10.23 -4.06 11.24
N GLY A 246 10.72 -4.90 12.16
CA GLY A 246 10.13 -6.22 12.40
C GLY A 246 8.67 -6.14 12.83
N SER A 247 8.33 -5.19 13.72
CA SER A 247 6.96 -4.89 14.10
C SER A 247 6.14 -4.34 12.91
N ASP A 248 6.72 -3.41 12.15
CA ASP A 248 6.07 -2.74 11.02
C ASP A 248 5.76 -3.72 9.86
N ILE A 249 6.65 -4.71 9.60
CA ILE A 249 6.38 -5.81 8.66
C ILE A 249 5.14 -6.60 9.08
N LEU A 250 5.04 -6.98 10.36
CA LEU A 250 3.88 -7.74 10.87
C LEU A 250 2.59 -6.92 10.73
N TYR A 251 2.65 -5.62 11.00
CA TYR A 251 1.53 -4.72 10.73
C TYR A 251 1.12 -4.73 9.25
N PHE A 252 2.06 -4.57 8.34
CA PHE A 252 1.76 -4.54 6.91
C PHE A 252 1.28 -5.89 6.38
N ILE A 253 1.74 -7.02 6.94
CA ILE A 253 1.17 -8.33 6.62
C ILE A 253 -0.31 -8.36 6.99
N ALA A 254 -0.65 -8.00 8.23
CA ALA A 254 -2.03 -8.00 8.70
C ALA A 254 -2.91 -7.01 7.92
N LEU A 255 -2.41 -5.80 7.67
CA LEU A 255 -3.11 -4.77 6.90
C LEU A 255 -3.40 -5.23 5.47
N THR A 256 -2.42 -5.85 4.79
CA THR A 256 -2.60 -6.31 3.40
C THR A 256 -3.58 -7.48 3.33
N ILE A 257 -3.54 -8.42 4.30
CA ILE A 257 -4.55 -9.48 4.41
C ILE A 257 -5.95 -8.87 4.51
N PHE A 258 -6.11 -7.83 5.34
CA PHE A 258 -7.39 -7.16 5.51
C PHE A 258 -7.83 -6.40 4.25
N GLN A 259 -6.94 -5.63 3.61
CA GLN A 259 -7.26 -4.86 2.41
C GLN A 259 -7.64 -5.76 1.23
N THR A 260 -6.85 -6.81 0.97
CA THR A 260 -7.15 -7.80 -0.08
C THR A 260 -8.41 -8.59 0.24
N GLY A 261 -8.63 -8.90 1.52
CA GLY A 261 -9.77 -9.65 2.00
C GLY A 261 -11.06 -8.83 2.11
N LEU A 262 -11.00 -7.51 2.12
CA LEU A 262 -12.17 -6.65 2.39
C LEU A 262 -13.37 -6.94 1.48
N PRO A 263 -13.24 -7.09 0.14
CA PRO A 263 -14.36 -7.47 -0.71
C PRO A 263 -15.00 -8.80 -0.29
N PHE A 264 -14.18 -9.79 0.07
CA PHE A 264 -14.65 -11.12 0.50
C PHE A 264 -15.30 -11.09 1.88
N PHE A 265 -14.76 -10.31 2.82
CA PHE A 265 -15.38 -10.15 4.14
C PHE A 265 -16.74 -9.51 4.03
N VAL A 266 -16.90 -8.52 3.16
CA VAL A 266 -18.16 -7.83 2.92
C VAL A 266 -19.17 -8.75 2.25
N THR A 267 -18.80 -9.44 1.17
CA THR A 267 -19.73 -10.25 0.39
C THR A 267 -20.01 -11.60 1.04
N VAL A 268 -19.01 -12.30 1.54
CA VAL A 268 -19.18 -13.68 2.06
C VAL A 268 -19.54 -13.70 3.54
N LEU A 269 -18.81 -12.94 4.39
CA LEU A 269 -19.02 -13.00 5.85
C LEU A 269 -20.17 -12.10 6.31
N MET A 270 -20.25 -10.88 5.77
CA MET A 270 -21.32 -9.92 6.11
C MET A 270 -22.54 -10.08 5.22
N LYS A 271 -22.44 -10.82 4.10
CA LYS A 271 -23.53 -11.00 3.11
C LYS A 271 -24.12 -9.67 2.63
N LEU A 272 -23.24 -8.73 2.34
CA LEU A 272 -23.58 -7.42 1.79
C LEU A 272 -23.19 -7.36 0.32
N PRO A 273 -23.85 -6.54 -0.51
CA PRO A 273 -23.48 -6.36 -1.91
C PRO A 273 -22.07 -5.78 -2.05
N GLU A 274 -21.39 -6.07 -3.15
CA GLU A 274 -20.00 -5.63 -3.45
C GLU A 274 -19.82 -4.11 -3.29
N THR A 275 -20.83 -3.34 -3.65
CA THR A 275 -20.82 -1.87 -3.53
C THR A 275 -20.64 -1.39 -2.09
N MET A 276 -21.03 -2.18 -1.09
CA MET A 276 -20.80 -1.86 0.32
C MET A 276 -19.32 -1.87 0.70
N THR A 277 -18.47 -2.60 -0.04
CA THR A 277 -17.00 -2.54 0.13
C THR A 277 -16.48 -1.12 -0.01
N THR A 278 -16.97 -0.39 -1.01
CA THR A 278 -16.64 1.03 -1.22
C THR A 278 -17.07 1.90 -0.04
N LEU A 279 -18.34 1.76 0.38
CA LEU A 279 -18.87 2.58 1.48
C LEU A 279 -18.13 2.33 2.79
N LEU A 280 -17.81 1.06 3.10
CA LEU A 280 -17.06 0.71 4.31
C LEU A 280 -15.62 1.25 4.24
N TYR A 281 -14.93 1.10 3.10
CA TYR A 281 -13.57 1.61 2.94
C TYR A 281 -13.51 3.15 3.03
N VAL A 282 -14.40 3.83 2.30
CA VAL A 282 -14.48 5.30 2.33
C VAL A 282 -14.85 5.78 3.72
N GLY A 283 -15.83 5.12 4.38
CA GLY A 283 -16.22 5.43 5.74
C GLY A 283 -15.06 5.30 6.74
N MET A 284 -14.33 4.17 6.73
CA MET A 284 -13.14 3.97 7.55
C MET A 284 -12.10 5.07 7.33
N THR A 285 -11.89 5.43 6.07
CA THR A 285 -10.85 6.39 5.70
C THR A 285 -11.22 7.81 6.10
N LEU A 286 -12.45 8.24 5.85
CA LEU A 286 -12.93 9.56 6.26
C LEU A 286 -12.93 9.75 7.78
N LEU A 287 -13.38 8.73 8.52
CA LEU A 287 -13.32 8.75 9.98
C LEU A 287 -11.89 8.72 10.50
N SER A 288 -10.99 7.99 9.82
CA SER A 288 -9.56 8.00 10.15
C SER A 288 -8.94 9.39 9.97
N PHE A 289 -9.30 10.12 8.92
CA PHE A 289 -8.86 11.52 8.76
C PHE A 289 -9.39 12.44 9.85
N ALA A 290 -10.66 12.30 10.22
CA ALA A 290 -11.21 13.05 11.34
C ALA A 290 -10.45 12.77 12.65
N ALA A 291 -9.95 11.53 12.81
CA ALA A 291 -9.15 11.13 13.96
C ALA A 291 -7.70 11.63 13.93
N TYR A 292 -7.19 12.18 12.81
CA TYR A 292 -5.82 12.68 12.70
C TYR A 292 -5.52 13.83 13.68
N ALA A 293 -6.46 14.77 13.83
CA ALA A 293 -6.29 15.89 14.76
C ALA A 293 -6.16 15.43 16.23
N PRO A 294 -7.08 14.61 16.77
CA PRO A 294 -6.93 14.09 18.12
C PRO A 294 -5.70 13.18 18.30
N VAL A 295 -5.33 12.37 17.30
CA VAL A 295 -4.11 11.55 17.35
C VAL A 295 -2.86 12.42 17.44
N ASN A 296 -2.77 13.48 16.60
CA ASN A 296 -1.65 14.40 16.64
C ASN A 296 -1.55 15.11 18.00
N TYR A 297 -2.67 15.60 18.55
CA TYR A 297 -2.71 16.18 19.89
C TYR A 297 -2.22 15.20 20.97
N LEU A 298 -2.65 13.93 20.89
CA LEU A 298 -2.26 12.90 21.82
C LEU A 298 -0.77 12.54 21.70
N ALA A 299 -0.22 12.56 20.47
CA ALA A 299 1.19 12.25 20.21
C ALA A 299 2.18 13.24 20.87
N HIS A 300 1.74 14.47 21.15
CA HIS A 300 2.52 15.46 21.90
C HIS A 300 2.48 15.24 23.42
N ARG A 301 1.49 14.51 23.93
CA ARG A 301 1.31 14.26 25.38
C ARG A 301 1.71 12.86 25.81
N VAL A 302 1.64 11.89 24.91
CA VAL A 302 1.90 10.48 25.18
C VAL A 302 3.05 10.01 24.28
N HIS A 303 3.89 9.12 24.78
CA HIS A 303 4.95 8.50 23.99
C HIS A 303 4.41 7.85 22.71
N LYS A 304 5.05 8.11 21.57
CA LYS A 304 4.66 7.57 20.24
C LYS A 304 4.52 6.06 20.27
N LYS A 305 5.45 5.35 20.93
CA LYS A 305 5.41 3.90 21.12
C LYS A 305 4.10 3.43 21.76
N LYS A 306 3.63 4.08 22.83
CA LYS A 306 2.37 3.69 23.50
C LYS A 306 1.17 3.84 22.58
N LEU A 307 1.12 4.94 21.82
CA LEU A 307 0.03 5.16 20.85
C LEU A 307 0.05 4.12 19.74
N VAL A 308 1.23 3.79 19.21
CA VAL A 308 1.35 2.76 18.18
C VAL A 308 0.94 1.38 18.72
N LEU A 309 1.28 1.04 19.96
CA LEU A 309 0.78 -0.18 20.61
C LEU A 309 -0.76 -0.20 20.72
N ILE A 310 -1.38 0.92 21.09
CA ILE A 310 -2.84 1.07 21.11
C ILE A 310 -3.41 0.89 19.71
N GLY A 311 -2.75 1.44 18.68
CA GLY A 311 -3.11 1.25 17.28
C GLY A 311 -3.09 -0.22 16.85
N PHE A 312 -2.05 -0.96 17.20
CA PHE A 312 -1.95 -2.40 16.94
C PHE A 312 -3.06 -3.20 17.63
N CYS A 313 -3.28 -2.97 18.93
CA CYS A 313 -4.36 -3.63 19.66
C CYS A 313 -5.74 -3.30 19.09
N GLY A 314 -5.95 -2.04 18.71
CA GLY A 314 -7.19 -1.59 18.09
C GLY A 314 -7.45 -2.26 16.74
N LEU A 315 -6.44 -2.34 15.84
CA LEU A 315 -6.58 -3.07 14.58
C LEU A 315 -6.77 -4.58 14.78
N SER A 316 -6.08 -5.17 15.77
CA SER A 316 -6.30 -6.58 16.11
C SER A 316 -7.76 -6.84 16.49
N LEU A 317 -8.38 -5.92 17.24
CA LEU A 317 -9.80 -5.98 17.58
C LEU A 317 -10.68 -5.84 16.31
N VAL A 318 -10.34 -4.96 15.39
CA VAL A 318 -11.06 -4.82 14.11
C VAL A 318 -11.04 -6.14 13.33
N TYR A 319 -9.88 -6.77 13.21
CA TYR A 319 -9.74 -8.04 12.49
C TYR A 319 -10.48 -9.18 13.20
N LEU A 320 -10.46 -9.22 14.53
CA LEU A 320 -11.23 -10.17 15.31
C LEU A 320 -12.75 -9.99 15.09
N VAL A 321 -13.24 -8.75 15.15
CA VAL A 321 -14.66 -8.44 14.88
C VAL A 321 -15.04 -8.83 13.46
N THR A 322 -14.16 -8.59 12.48
CA THR A 322 -14.37 -9.04 11.09
C THR A 322 -14.46 -10.55 11.00
N ALA A 323 -13.61 -11.30 11.71
CA ALA A 323 -13.67 -12.77 11.74
C ALA A 323 -14.97 -13.31 12.35
N LEU A 324 -15.53 -12.60 13.34
CA LEU A 324 -16.78 -12.96 14.01
C LEU A 324 -18.04 -12.49 13.26
N SER A 325 -17.89 -11.68 12.21
CA SER A 325 -19.03 -11.14 11.47
C SER A 325 -19.90 -12.26 10.90
N GLY A 326 -21.22 -12.06 10.98
CA GLY A 326 -22.23 -13.01 10.51
C GLY A 326 -22.48 -14.24 11.40
N LEU A 327 -21.77 -14.44 12.53
CA LEU A 327 -21.95 -15.60 13.40
C LEU A 327 -23.12 -15.46 14.39
N PHE A 328 -23.48 -14.23 14.78
CA PHE A 328 -24.42 -14.01 15.89
C PHE A 328 -25.81 -13.49 15.42
N GLY A 329 -26.25 -13.88 14.21
CA GLY A 329 -27.60 -13.55 13.71
C GLY A 329 -27.89 -12.05 13.51
N ARG A 330 -26.88 -11.20 13.63
CA ARG A 330 -26.99 -9.76 13.37
C ARG A 330 -26.82 -9.46 11.87
N THR A 331 -27.43 -8.36 11.42
CA THR A 331 -27.33 -7.93 10.02
C THR A 331 -25.87 -7.63 9.63
N GLY A 332 -25.50 -7.88 8.37
CA GLY A 332 -24.15 -7.56 7.87
C GLY A 332 -23.82 -6.08 8.02
N LEU A 333 -24.78 -5.19 7.84
CA LEU A 333 -24.59 -3.75 8.01
C LEU A 333 -24.18 -3.39 9.44
N PHE A 334 -24.75 -4.05 10.46
CA PHE A 334 -24.34 -3.87 11.86
C PHE A 334 -22.83 -4.16 12.05
N TRP A 335 -22.37 -5.26 11.49
CA TRP A 335 -20.94 -5.62 11.55
C TRP A 335 -20.07 -4.65 10.78
N GLY A 336 -20.50 -4.25 9.58
CA GLY A 336 -19.78 -3.27 8.76
C GLY A 336 -19.61 -1.94 9.49
N VAL A 337 -20.67 -1.40 10.12
CA VAL A 337 -20.61 -0.15 10.89
C VAL A 337 -19.66 -0.27 12.08
N ILE A 338 -19.68 -1.39 12.82
CA ILE A 338 -18.77 -1.60 13.96
C ILE A 338 -17.32 -1.63 13.46
N VAL A 339 -17.02 -2.35 12.38
CA VAL A 339 -15.68 -2.41 11.78
C VAL A 339 -15.20 -1.01 11.40
N VAL A 340 -16.04 -0.20 10.74
CA VAL A 340 -15.71 1.17 10.33
C VAL A 340 -15.39 2.06 11.54
N LEU A 341 -16.23 2.03 12.58
CA LEU A 341 -16.04 2.84 13.77
C LEU A 341 -14.79 2.44 14.57
N LEU A 342 -14.56 1.14 14.72
CA LEU A 342 -13.39 0.63 15.43
C LEU A 342 -12.09 0.86 14.66
N ALA A 343 -12.09 0.83 13.32
CA ALA A 343 -10.91 0.99 12.49
C ALA A 343 -10.39 2.44 12.44
N ALA A 344 -11.25 3.42 12.60
CA ALA A 344 -10.93 4.83 12.37
C ALA A 344 -9.73 5.33 13.18
N PHE A 345 -9.74 5.13 14.48
CA PHE A 345 -8.68 5.63 15.37
C PHE A 345 -7.36 4.85 15.23
N PRO A 346 -7.34 3.50 15.21
CA PRO A 346 -6.13 2.73 14.93
C PRO A 346 -5.49 3.04 13.58
N MET A 347 -6.29 3.18 12.52
CA MET A 347 -5.78 3.54 11.20
C MET A 347 -5.15 4.94 11.18
N ALA A 348 -5.70 5.89 11.90
CA ALA A 348 -5.12 7.23 12.05
C ALA A 348 -3.76 7.17 12.76
N ILE A 349 -3.65 6.44 13.85
CA ILE A 349 -2.40 6.26 14.60
C ILE A 349 -1.33 5.65 13.71
N LEU A 350 -1.64 4.52 13.06
CA LEU A 350 -0.69 3.74 12.28
C LEU A 350 -0.40 4.36 10.90
N GLY A 351 -1.24 5.28 10.44
CA GLY A 351 -0.97 6.08 9.26
C GLY A 351 0.09 7.18 9.49
N ILE A 352 0.19 7.73 10.70
CA ILE A 352 1.04 8.90 10.98
C ILE A 352 2.31 8.52 11.77
N LEU A 353 2.15 7.85 12.91
CA LEU A 353 3.22 7.71 13.91
C LEU A 353 4.39 6.82 13.49
N PRO A 354 4.21 5.71 12.74
CA PRO A 354 5.33 4.88 12.32
C PRO A 354 6.38 5.65 11.49
N GLN A 355 5.96 6.57 10.63
CA GLN A 355 6.87 7.41 9.86
C GLN A 355 7.68 8.36 10.76
N ALA A 356 7.04 8.93 11.77
CA ALA A 356 7.71 9.78 12.74
C ALA A 356 8.74 9.00 13.59
N ILE A 357 8.44 7.74 13.94
CA ILE A 357 9.39 6.87 14.67
C ILE A 357 10.61 6.55 13.81
N VAL A 358 10.43 6.26 12.52
CA VAL A 358 11.56 6.03 11.59
C VAL A 358 12.45 7.25 11.48
N ALA A 359 11.85 8.44 11.39
CA ALA A 359 12.60 9.70 11.36
C ALA A 359 13.41 9.91 12.63
N ASP A 360 12.82 9.67 13.82
CA ASP A 360 13.52 9.76 15.10
C ASP A 360 14.71 8.78 15.18
N ILE A 361 14.53 7.53 14.73
CA ILE A 361 15.59 6.51 14.71
C ILE A 361 16.72 6.93 13.74
N ALA A 362 16.36 7.41 12.56
CA ALA A 362 17.32 7.85 11.55
C ALA A 362 18.14 9.07 12.01
N GLU A 363 17.49 10.04 12.67
CA GLU A 363 18.17 11.18 13.25
C GLU A 363 19.09 10.79 14.42
N ALA A 364 18.63 9.89 15.31
CA ALA A 364 19.47 9.36 16.38
C ALA A 364 20.67 8.59 15.85
N ASP A 365 20.51 7.78 14.81
CA ASP A 365 21.62 7.07 14.11
C ASP A 365 22.62 8.07 13.53
N ALA A 366 22.14 9.12 12.86
CA ALA A 366 23.00 10.17 12.30
C ALA A 366 23.82 10.90 13.39
N ARG A 367 23.23 11.09 14.59
CA ARG A 367 23.95 11.70 15.74
C ARG A 367 25.00 10.79 16.33
N ILE A 368 24.80 9.46 16.31
CA ILE A 368 25.76 8.47 16.81
C ILE A 368 26.89 8.23 15.80
N THR A 369 26.54 8.02 14.53
CA THR A 369 27.48 7.60 13.49
C THR A 369 28.17 8.76 12.77
N GLY A 370 27.57 9.97 12.82
CA GLY A 370 28.00 11.13 12.02
C GLY A 370 27.56 11.05 10.53
N GLU A 371 26.94 9.96 10.09
CA GLU A 371 26.49 9.73 8.70
C GLU A 371 25.00 10.07 8.55
N LYS A 372 24.64 11.05 7.74
CA LYS A 372 23.24 11.39 7.42
C LYS A 372 22.68 10.39 6.39
N ARG A 373 21.96 9.35 6.85
CA ARG A 373 21.43 8.26 6.02
C ARG A 373 19.90 8.13 6.13
N GLU A 374 19.18 9.21 6.43
CA GLU A 374 17.72 9.19 6.65
C GLU A 374 16.96 8.50 5.50
N GLY A 375 17.30 8.83 4.24
CA GLY A 375 16.67 8.21 3.07
C GLY A 375 16.80 6.70 3.03
N MET A 376 17.89 6.13 3.57
CA MET A 376 18.12 4.69 3.60
C MET A 376 17.22 3.99 4.62
N PHE A 377 16.88 4.64 5.75
CA PHE A 377 15.93 4.09 6.73
C PHE A 377 14.53 3.99 6.13
N PHE A 378 14.08 5.00 5.39
CA PHE A 378 12.81 4.96 4.68
C PHE A 378 12.80 3.94 3.53
N ALA A 379 13.90 3.82 2.77
CA ALA A 379 14.05 2.83 1.72
C ALA A 379 14.03 1.39 2.27
N ALA A 380 14.72 1.15 3.39
CA ALA A 380 14.74 -0.14 4.08
C ALA A 380 13.33 -0.52 4.60
N ARG A 381 12.59 0.46 5.13
CA ARG A 381 11.19 0.27 5.56
C ARG A 381 10.29 -0.06 4.37
N THR A 382 10.42 0.64 3.24
CA THR A 382 9.63 0.37 2.03
C THR A 382 9.91 -1.02 1.46
N PHE A 383 11.18 -1.44 1.45
CA PHE A 383 11.55 -2.81 1.06
C PHE A 383 10.89 -3.85 1.97
N ALA A 384 10.97 -3.64 3.29
CA ALA A 384 10.36 -4.52 4.29
C ALA A 384 8.83 -4.60 4.13
N PHE A 385 8.16 -3.46 3.88
CA PHE A 385 6.74 -3.39 3.56
C PHE A 385 6.37 -4.25 2.34
N LYS A 386 7.09 -4.13 1.23
CA LYS A 386 6.82 -4.92 0.02
C LYS A 386 7.02 -6.42 0.25
N MET A 387 8.02 -6.81 1.06
CA MET A 387 8.20 -8.20 1.48
C MET A 387 7.02 -8.69 2.32
N GLY A 388 6.53 -7.88 3.26
CA GLY A 388 5.32 -8.17 4.03
C GLY A 388 4.10 -8.37 3.13
N GLN A 389 3.90 -7.53 2.12
CA GLN A 389 2.83 -7.68 1.14
C GLN A 389 2.92 -8.99 0.34
N SER A 390 4.14 -9.41 -0.04
CA SER A 390 4.36 -10.69 -0.72
C SER A 390 3.90 -11.88 0.15
N ILE A 391 4.30 -11.91 1.41
CA ILE A 391 3.90 -12.94 2.38
C ILE A 391 2.37 -12.92 2.57
N SER A 392 1.77 -11.74 2.66
CA SER A 392 0.32 -11.57 2.84
C SER A 392 -0.48 -12.20 1.70
N MET A 393 -0.05 -12.00 0.45
CA MET A 393 -0.72 -12.55 -0.71
C MET A 393 -0.72 -14.07 -0.70
N LEU A 394 0.43 -14.69 -0.33
CA LEU A 394 0.52 -16.14 -0.17
C LEU A 394 -0.41 -16.65 0.94
N LEU A 395 -0.38 -16.01 2.10
CA LEU A 395 -1.18 -16.42 3.25
C LEU A 395 -2.67 -16.24 2.98
N PHE A 396 -3.08 -15.07 2.48
CA PHE A 396 -4.49 -14.79 2.24
C PHE A 396 -5.09 -15.75 1.22
N THR A 397 -4.46 -15.92 0.05
CA THR A 397 -5.01 -16.78 -1.02
C THR A 397 -5.00 -18.25 -0.64
N ALA A 398 -3.96 -18.72 0.08
CA ALA A 398 -3.91 -20.07 0.60
C ALA A 398 -5.03 -20.36 1.63
N LEU A 399 -5.35 -19.40 2.49
CA LEU A 399 -6.42 -19.51 3.46
C LEU A 399 -7.81 -19.35 2.81
N ALA A 400 -7.97 -18.39 1.91
CA ALA A 400 -9.22 -18.14 1.19
C ALA A 400 -9.71 -19.38 0.42
N SER A 401 -8.78 -20.24 -0.04
CA SER A 401 -9.11 -21.51 -0.72
C SER A 401 -9.65 -22.62 0.21
N ILE A 402 -9.71 -22.39 1.54
CA ILE A 402 -10.28 -23.36 2.50
C ILE A 402 -11.78 -23.13 2.59
N HIS A 403 -12.58 -24.08 2.13
CA HIS A 403 -14.04 -24.04 2.19
C HIS A 403 -14.60 -22.64 1.83
N PRO A 404 -14.36 -22.16 0.60
CA PRO A 404 -14.77 -20.83 0.18
C PRO A 404 -16.30 -20.63 0.28
N GLU A 405 -17.09 -21.70 0.05
CA GLU A 405 -18.55 -21.73 0.12
C GLU A 405 -19.10 -21.40 1.52
N THR A 406 -18.38 -21.76 2.58
CA THR A 406 -18.80 -21.50 3.97
C THR A 406 -18.16 -20.23 4.56
N GLY A 407 -17.17 -19.66 3.86
CA GLY A 407 -16.42 -18.50 4.31
C GLY A 407 -15.41 -18.75 5.44
N TRP A 408 -15.17 -20.03 5.81
CA TRP A 408 -14.23 -20.37 6.90
C TRP A 408 -12.81 -19.91 6.59
N GLY A 409 -12.34 -20.04 5.35
CA GLY A 409 -11.02 -19.58 4.94
C GLY A 409 -10.81 -18.09 5.18
N TYR A 410 -11.81 -17.27 4.87
CA TYR A 410 -11.77 -15.83 5.11
C TYR A 410 -11.76 -15.49 6.60
N ARG A 411 -12.50 -16.24 7.44
CA ARG A 411 -12.47 -16.08 8.90
C ARG A 411 -11.10 -16.40 9.48
N ILE A 412 -10.49 -17.51 9.03
CA ILE A 412 -9.15 -17.91 9.46
C ILE A 412 -8.12 -16.85 9.03
N ALA A 413 -8.26 -16.28 7.83
CA ALA A 413 -7.39 -15.18 7.37
C ALA A 413 -7.51 -13.95 8.27
N ALA A 414 -8.72 -13.56 8.67
CA ALA A 414 -8.93 -12.43 9.59
C ALA A 414 -8.41 -12.73 11.01
N LEU A 415 -8.58 -13.96 11.52
CA LEU A 415 -7.99 -14.39 12.80
C LEU A 415 -6.46 -14.40 12.74
N LEU A 416 -5.88 -14.87 11.64
CA LEU A 416 -4.43 -14.83 11.44
C LEU A 416 -3.92 -13.38 11.41
N ALA A 417 -4.62 -12.46 10.74
CA ALA A 417 -4.29 -11.04 10.75
C ALA A 417 -4.34 -10.47 12.18
N THR A 418 -5.31 -10.89 13.01
CA THR A 418 -5.38 -10.54 14.43
C THR A 418 -4.11 -10.97 15.17
N LEU A 419 -3.73 -12.24 15.04
CA LEU A 419 -2.56 -12.80 15.73
C LEU A 419 -1.24 -12.15 15.26
N ILE A 420 -1.09 -11.93 13.96
CA ILE A 420 0.08 -11.27 13.38
C ILE A 420 0.18 -9.82 13.88
N CYS A 421 -0.94 -9.10 13.93
CA CYS A 421 -0.96 -7.72 14.43
C CYS A 421 -0.62 -7.66 15.93
N LEU A 422 -1.13 -8.57 16.76
CA LEU A 422 -0.74 -8.69 18.17
C LEU A 422 0.74 -9.05 18.34
N SER A 423 1.26 -9.94 17.49
CA SER A 423 2.70 -10.26 17.48
C SER A 423 3.54 -9.02 17.13
N GLY A 424 3.05 -8.17 16.21
CA GLY A 424 3.66 -6.88 15.90
C GLY A 424 3.71 -5.95 17.13
N ALA A 425 2.61 -5.88 17.88
CA ALA A 425 2.56 -5.12 19.14
C ALA A 425 3.58 -5.67 20.16
N TRP A 426 3.66 -6.99 20.28
CA TRP A 426 4.62 -7.64 21.18
C TRP A 426 6.07 -7.33 20.80
N VAL A 427 6.45 -7.42 19.53
CA VAL A 427 7.79 -7.05 19.03
C VAL A 427 8.07 -5.57 19.31
N LEU A 428 7.10 -4.67 19.04
CA LEU A 428 7.25 -3.24 19.30
C LEU A 428 7.46 -2.93 20.80
N SER A 429 6.96 -3.78 21.69
CA SER A 429 7.13 -3.58 23.14
C SER A 429 8.60 -3.58 23.56
N PHE A 430 9.50 -4.20 22.79
CA PHE A 430 10.95 -4.20 23.04
C PHE A 430 11.68 -2.99 22.47
N TYR A 431 11.04 -2.16 21.62
CA TYR A 431 11.63 -0.93 21.09
C TYR A 431 11.89 0.09 22.22
N ARG A 432 13.07 0.70 22.22
CA ARG A 432 13.56 1.57 23.30
C ARG A 432 13.42 3.05 22.97
N GLU A 433 12.18 3.54 22.88
CA GLU A 433 11.88 4.94 22.54
C GLU A 433 12.60 5.95 23.46
N LYS A 434 12.64 5.71 24.78
CA LYS A 434 13.31 6.61 25.73
C LYS A 434 14.78 6.85 25.41
N LYS A 435 15.52 5.78 25.06
CA LYS A 435 16.93 5.88 24.66
C LYS A 435 17.10 6.76 23.42
N ILE A 436 16.22 6.61 22.43
CA ILE A 436 16.26 7.43 21.20
C ILE A 436 16.01 8.90 21.54
N LEU A 437 15.00 9.20 22.37
CA LEU A 437 14.67 10.55 22.78
C LEU A 437 15.79 11.19 23.61
N GLU A 438 16.47 10.44 24.49
CA GLU A 438 17.65 10.90 25.24
C GLU A 438 18.81 11.29 24.31
N ILE A 439 19.08 10.48 23.25
CA ILE A 439 20.10 10.79 22.24
C ILE A 439 19.73 12.08 21.49
N LEU A 440 18.45 12.25 21.16
CA LEU A 440 17.94 13.46 20.52
C LEU A 440 17.99 14.70 21.43
N ALA A 441 17.84 14.55 22.72
CA ALA A 441 17.90 15.65 23.68
C ALA A 441 19.34 16.06 24.04
N SER A 442 20.26 15.10 24.17
CA SER A 442 21.62 15.33 24.70
C SER A 442 22.50 16.26 23.85
N ARG A 443 22.25 16.44 22.57
CA ARG A 443 23.00 17.35 21.67
C ARG A 443 22.27 18.67 21.36
N SER A 444 21.02 18.84 21.76
CA SER A 444 20.35 20.15 21.68
C SER A 444 20.93 21.17 22.67
N CYS A 445 21.59 20.70 23.72
CA CYS A 445 22.27 21.56 24.70
C CYS A 445 23.69 21.98 24.27
N ALA A 446 24.25 21.42 23.16
CA ALA A 446 25.62 21.65 22.72
C ALA A 446 25.73 22.61 21.52
N ASP A 447 24.64 23.24 21.08
CA ASP A 447 24.61 24.20 19.98
C ASP A 447 24.56 25.65 20.56
N PRO A 448 25.69 26.38 20.64
CA PRO A 448 25.75 27.72 21.26
C PRO A 448 25.08 28.84 20.42
N GLU A 449 24.71 28.56 19.15
CA GLU A 449 24.22 29.60 18.23
C GLU A 449 22.73 29.96 18.34
N LYS A 450 21.92 29.30 19.19
CA LYS A 450 20.50 29.65 19.41
C LYS A 450 20.25 30.54 20.65
N LYS A 451 21.29 31.18 21.18
CA LYS A 451 21.19 32.18 22.27
C LYS A 451 21.63 33.58 21.82
N ARG A 452 21.31 33.97 20.59
CA ARG A 452 21.38 35.41 20.21
C ARG A 452 20.15 35.80 19.39
#